data_4433cdecc71d80bcd80654aa7af06db6
#
_entry.id   4433cdecc71d80bcd80654aa7af06db6
#
_cell.length_a   1.000
_cell.length_b   1.000
_cell.length_c   1.000
_cell.angle_alpha   90.00
_cell.angle_beta   90.00
_cell.angle_gamma   90.00
#
_symmetry.space_group_name_H-M   'P 1'
#
loop_
_entity.id
_entity.type
_entity.pdbx_description
1 polymer ?
#
loop_
_entity_poly.entity_id
_entity_poly.type
_entity_poly.pdbx_seq_one_letter_code
_entity_poly.pdbx_strand_id
1 'polypeptide(L)'
;MAWSSYAHLPNKEEYWKILSKLRNRMSISEVDCIIAEVKGKEKVQHHYRSNLAKLGLFDINQGMIFLNYDVNKVIRKKNYWKEVLLECLERNTSREIGIVKGIIYSERTYDMSVIVEHLIKKYPDIEKSNFIRWVRPIVNLFKITDILNRDKKISISEKKLQEVYLKLASKYGITVALGEIDKELKRIDYSYDVVDFIERLLCNPNMKFKIELLMLPNWATNSRAYVINKEYYTHIKIKDGLLEVMDE
;
A
#
# COMPACT_ATOMS: atom_id res chain seq x y z
N MET A 1 -27.20 16.33 1.57
CA MET A 1 -25.73 16.32 1.32
C MET A 1 -25.40 15.14 0.40
N ALA A 2 -24.87 15.38 -0.81
CA ALA A 2 -24.65 14.28 -1.78
C ALA A 2 -23.38 13.49 -1.43
N TRP A 3 -23.48 12.17 -1.31
CA TRP A 3 -22.35 11.25 -1.26
C TRP A 3 -21.82 11.00 -2.68
N SER A 4 -20.50 11.09 -2.86
CA SER A 4 -19.94 10.70 -4.15
C SER A 4 -19.99 9.19 -4.32
N SER A 5 -20.51 8.76 -5.46
CA SER A 5 -20.65 7.34 -5.75
C SER A 5 -19.33 6.76 -6.23
N TYR A 6 -18.81 5.77 -5.53
CA TYR A 6 -17.73 4.88 -6.00
C TYR A 6 -18.29 3.58 -6.61
N ALA A 7 -19.54 3.57 -7.05
CA ALA A 7 -20.21 2.37 -7.54
C ALA A 7 -19.52 1.68 -8.73
N HIS A 8 -18.72 2.42 -9.49
CA HIS A 8 -18.03 1.93 -10.67
C HIS A 8 -16.52 1.78 -10.40
N LEU A 9 -16.18 0.91 -9.44
CA LEU A 9 -14.79 0.50 -9.21
C LEU A 9 -14.54 -0.88 -9.83
N PRO A 10 -13.29 -1.18 -10.24
CA PRO A 10 -12.88 -2.51 -10.66
C PRO A 10 -13.05 -3.54 -9.54
N ASN A 11 -13.21 -4.80 -9.88
CA ASN A 11 -13.08 -5.89 -8.92
C ASN A 11 -11.59 -6.25 -8.70
N LYS A 12 -11.33 -7.17 -7.76
CA LYS A 12 -9.98 -7.55 -7.37
C LYS A 12 -9.10 -8.00 -8.55
N GLU A 13 -9.66 -8.76 -9.48
CA GLU A 13 -8.91 -9.34 -10.60
C GLU A 13 -8.65 -8.30 -11.70
N GLU A 14 -9.55 -7.34 -11.84
CA GLU A 14 -9.48 -6.28 -12.84
C GLU A 14 -8.44 -5.22 -12.49
N TYR A 15 -8.20 -4.93 -11.19
CA TYR A 15 -7.25 -3.90 -10.78
C TYR A 15 -5.85 -4.14 -11.35
N TRP A 16 -5.28 -5.34 -11.16
CA TRP A 16 -3.96 -5.63 -11.71
C TRP A 16 -3.93 -5.50 -13.24
N LYS A 17 -4.96 -6.03 -13.92
CA LYS A 17 -5.06 -5.96 -15.40
C LYS A 17 -5.10 -4.52 -15.90
N ILE A 18 -5.85 -3.64 -15.21
CA ILE A 18 -5.90 -2.22 -15.57
C ILE A 18 -4.58 -1.54 -15.26
N LEU A 19 -4.09 -1.63 -14.01
CA LEU A 19 -2.90 -0.91 -13.56
C LEU A 19 -1.63 -1.30 -14.33
N SER A 20 -1.52 -2.55 -14.76
CA SER A 20 -0.37 -3.03 -15.56
C SER A 20 -0.38 -2.56 -17.02
N LYS A 21 -1.55 -2.14 -17.55
CA LYS A 21 -1.69 -1.67 -18.92
C LYS A 21 -1.60 -0.14 -19.07
N LEU A 22 -1.89 0.61 -18.01
CA LEU A 22 -1.82 2.08 -18.06
C LEU A 22 -0.38 2.57 -18.21
N ARG A 23 -0.22 3.70 -18.91
CA ARG A 23 1.08 4.37 -19.12
C ARG A 23 0.89 5.89 -18.94
N ASN A 24 1.97 6.57 -18.60
CA ASN A 24 1.96 8.03 -18.57
C ASN A 24 1.67 8.63 -19.94
N ARG A 25 0.92 9.72 -19.95
CA ARG A 25 0.54 10.47 -21.15
C ARG A 25 -0.35 9.69 -22.13
N MET A 26 -1.09 8.68 -21.63
CA MET A 26 -2.19 8.11 -22.41
C MET A 26 -3.35 9.08 -22.47
N SER A 27 -4.04 9.10 -23.60
CA SER A 27 -5.28 9.85 -23.75
C SER A 27 -6.42 9.22 -22.94
N ILE A 28 -7.42 10.02 -22.62
CA ILE A 28 -8.64 9.57 -21.95
C ILE A 28 -9.32 8.42 -22.71
N SER A 29 -9.35 8.47 -24.04
CA SER A 29 -9.94 7.43 -24.87
C SER A 29 -9.19 6.11 -24.79
N GLU A 30 -7.86 6.12 -24.77
CA GLU A 30 -7.04 4.92 -24.59
C GLU A 30 -7.27 4.27 -23.23
N VAL A 31 -7.40 5.08 -22.17
CA VAL A 31 -7.73 4.59 -20.82
C VAL A 31 -9.10 3.92 -20.80
N ASP A 32 -10.11 4.54 -21.42
CA ASP A 32 -11.45 3.99 -21.51
C ASP A 32 -11.47 2.68 -22.32
N CYS A 33 -10.67 2.57 -23.40
CA CYS A 33 -10.49 1.33 -24.15
C CYS A 33 -9.87 0.21 -23.28
N ILE A 34 -8.83 0.49 -22.49
CA ILE A 34 -8.22 -0.48 -21.58
C ILE A 34 -9.25 -0.98 -20.54
N ILE A 35 -10.01 -0.05 -19.95
CA ILE A 35 -11.03 -0.41 -18.97
C ILE A 35 -12.13 -1.26 -19.63
N ALA A 36 -12.56 -0.89 -20.85
CA ALA A 36 -13.58 -1.64 -21.62
C ALA A 36 -13.10 -3.06 -21.91
N GLU A 37 -11.87 -3.21 -22.40
CA GLU A 37 -11.25 -4.51 -22.67
C GLU A 37 -11.22 -5.40 -21.42
N VAL A 38 -10.74 -4.86 -20.29
CA VAL A 38 -10.66 -5.62 -19.04
C VAL A 38 -12.04 -6.00 -18.51
N LYS A 39 -13.05 -5.17 -18.74
CA LYS A 39 -14.45 -5.41 -18.37
C LYS A 39 -15.19 -6.34 -19.35
N GLY A 40 -14.58 -6.70 -20.47
CA GLY A 40 -15.26 -7.46 -21.54
C GLY A 40 -16.45 -6.71 -22.16
N LYS A 41 -16.33 -5.38 -22.32
CA LYS A 41 -17.40 -4.51 -22.84
C LYS A 41 -16.87 -3.73 -24.07
N GLU A 42 -17.74 -3.45 -25.02
CA GLU A 42 -17.38 -2.60 -26.16
C GLU A 42 -17.05 -1.16 -25.75
N LYS A 43 -17.80 -0.64 -24.78
CA LYS A 43 -17.61 0.72 -24.23
C LYS A 43 -17.81 0.71 -22.72
N VAL A 44 -17.06 1.56 -22.00
CA VAL A 44 -17.29 1.82 -20.58
C VAL A 44 -17.80 3.23 -20.37
N GLN A 45 -18.58 3.40 -19.32
CA GLN A 45 -19.00 4.71 -18.86
C GLN A 45 -17.79 5.45 -18.26
N HIS A 46 -17.69 6.75 -18.49
CA HIS A 46 -16.64 7.62 -17.93
C HIS A 46 -16.50 7.54 -16.41
N HIS A 47 -17.52 7.03 -15.71
CA HIS A 47 -17.52 6.86 -14.25
C HIS A 47 -16.40 5.92 -13.74
N TYR A 48 -16.03 4.88 -14.50
CA TYR A 48 -14.92 4.00 -14.10
C TYR A 48 -13.61 4.77 -14.03
N ARG A 49 -13.25 5.49 -15.10
CA ARG A 49 -12.06 6.33 -15.15
C ARG A 49 -12.10 7.42 -14.09
N SER A 50 -13.23 8.12 -13.95
CA SER A 50 -13.41 9.17 -12.96
C SER A 50 -13.20 8.64 -11.54
N ASN A 51 -13.67 7.44 -11.22
CA ASN A 51 -13.47 6.85 -9.90
C ASN A 51 -12.02 6.42 -9.65
N LEU A 52 -11.31 5.93 -10.67
CA LEU A 52 -9.88 5.62 -10.56
C LEU A 52 -9.03 6.89 -10.33
N ALA A 53 -9.37 7.97 -11.03
CA ALA A 53 -8.74 9.28 -10.80
C ALA A 53 -9.06 9.82 -9.40
N LYS A 54 -10.32 9.75 -8.94
CA LYS A 54 -10.72 10.14 -7.58
C LYS A 54 -10.01 9.33 -6.49
N LEU A 55 -9.66 8.07 -6.76
CA LEU A 55 -8.83 7.28 -5.86
C LEU A 55 -7.39 7.77 -5.79
N GLY A 56 -6.95 8.60 -6.75
CA GLY A 56 -5.58 9.09 -6.81
C GLY A 56 -4.62 8.19 -7.57
N LEU A 57 -5.12 7.26 -8.40
CA LEU A 57 -4.26 6.39 -9.22
C LEU A 57 -3.57 7.16 -10.34
N PHE A 58 -4.19 8.18 -10.85
CA PHE A 58 -3.63 9.10 -11.85
C PHE A 58 -4.35 10.45 -11.81
N ASP A 59 -3.64 11.47 -12.25
CA ASP A 59 -4.18 12.79 -12.53
C ASP A 59 -4.54 12.93 -14.00
N ILE A 60 -5.52 13.78 -14.30
CA ILE A 60 -5.93 14.09 -15.67
C ILE A 60 -5.57 15.54 -15.94
N ASN A 61 -4.70 15.77 -16.91
CA ASN A 61 -4.33 17.12 -17.38
C ASN A 61 -4.36 17.18 -18.90
N GLN A 62 -5.05 18.16 -19.46
CA GLN A 62 -5.19 18.39 -20.90
C GLN A 62 -5.60 17.12 -21.70
N GLY A 63 -6.52 16.32 -21.13
CA GLY A 63 -7.00 15.10 -21.78
C GLY A 63 -6.04 13.89 -21.73
N MET A 64 -4.94 14.02 -21.03
CA MET A 64 -3.95 12.95 -20.80
C MET A 64 -3.91 12.54 -19.33
N ILE A 65 -3.54 11.29 -19.04
CA ILE A 65 -3.33 10.80 -17.67
C ILE A 65 -1.85 10.85 -17.28
N PHE A 66 -1.61 11.10 -15.98
CA PHE A 66 -0.30 11.05 -15.35
C PHE A 66 -0.39 10.12 -14.15
N LEU A 67 0.33 8.99 -14.20
CA LEU A 67 0.26 7.94 -13.20
C LEU A 67 0.95 8.38 -11.89
N ASN A 68 0.32 8.08 -10.76
CA ASN A 68 0.85 8.31 -9.41
C ASN A 68 1.55 7.07 -8.84
N TYR A 69 1.92 6.11 -9.69
CA TYR A 69 2.61 4.88 -9.32
C TYR A 69 3.58 4.40 -10.43
N ASP A 70 4.49 3.50 -10.06
CA ASP A 70 5.43 2.88 -11.01
C ASP A 70 4.80 1.63 -11.65
N VAL A 71 4.43 1.74 -12.91
CA VAL A 71 3.83 0.63 -13.67
C VAL A 71 4.79 -0.56 -13.84
N ASN A 72 6.10 -0.32 -13.93
CA ASN A 72 7.08 -1.40 -14.05
C ASN A 72 7.13 -2.24 -12.78
N LYS A 73 6.97 -1.63 -11.60
CA LYS A 73 6.83 -2.36 -10.34
C LYS A 73 5.54 -3.19 -10.31
N VAL A 74 4.42 -2.65 -10.81
CA VAL A 74 3.14 -3.40 -10.91
C VAL A 74 3.29 -4.64 -11.77
N ILE A 75 4.01 -4.53 -12.90
CA ILE A 75 4.24 -5.67 -13.82
C ILE A 75 5.17 -6.71 -13.18
N ARG A 76 6.25 -6.28 -12.54
CA ARG A 76 7.29 -7.17 -12.02
C ARG A 76 6.94 -7.83 -10.68
N LYS A 77 6.20 -7.15 -9.80
CA LYS A 77 5.88 -7.61 -8.45
C LYS A 77 4.39 -7.99 -8.35
N LYS A 78 4.09 -9.28 -8.21
CA LYS A 78 2.74 -9.88 -8.23
C LYS A 78 1.69 -9.16 -7.35
N ASN A 79 2.07 -8.59 -6.23
CA ASN A 79 1.16 -7.96 -5.26
C ASN A 79 1.33 -6.43 -5.14
N TYR A 80 2.26 -5.81 -5.85
CA TYR A 80 2.55 -4.38 -5.73
C TYR A 80 1.34 -3.50 -6.08
N TRP A 81 0.45 -3.95 -6.95
CA TRP A 81 -0.79 -3.25 -7.25
C TRP A 81 -1.67 -3.02 -6.01
N LYS A 82 -1.62 -3.90 -5.00
CA LYS A 82 -2.34 -3.71 -3.73
C LYS A 82 -1.69 -2.61 -2.89
N GLU A 83 -0.38 -2.51 -2.91
CA GLU A 83 0.37 -1.44 -2.25
C GLU A 83 0.02 -0.09 -2.88
N VAL A 84 -0.03 -0.01 -4.22
CA VAL A 84 -0.49 1.18 -4.94
C VAL A 84 -1.90 1.60 -4.52
N LEU A 85 -2.85 0.65 -4.46
CA LEU A 85 -4.21 0.96 -4.00
C LEU A 85 -4.24 1.43 -2.54
N LEU A 86 -3.45 0.82 -1.69
CA LEU A 86 -3.36 1.18 -0.28
C LEU A 86 -2.79 2.59 -0.11
N GLU A 87 -1.70 2.94 -0.80
CA GLU A 87 -1.14 4.28 -0.80
C GLU A 87 -2.15 5.32 -1.29
N CYS A 88 -2.90 4.99 -2.35
CA CYS A 88 -3.98 5.86 -2.83
C CYS A 88 -5.07 6.07 -1.77
N LEU A 89 -5.49 5.01 -1.08
CA LEU A 89 -6.49 5.09 -0.01
C LEU A 89 -5.99 5.91 1.19
N GLU A 90 -4.71 5.81 1.51
CA GLU A 90 -4.10 6.55 2.62
C GLU A 90 -3.99 8.05 2.34
N ARG A 91 -3.62 8.40 1.12
CA ARG A 91 -3.51 9.80 0.66
C ARG A 91 -4.87 10.40 0.31
N ASN A 92 -5.90 9.57 0.14
CA ASN A 92 -7.20 10.05 -0.29
C ASN A 92 -7.90 10.87 0.79
N THR A 93 -8.20 12.11 0.47
CA THR A 93 -8.84 13.09 1.37
C THR A 93 -10.36 13.14 1.20
N SER A 94 -10.94 12.25 0.37
CA SER A 94 -12.40 12.25 0.21
C SER A 94 -13.08 11.88 1.52
N ARG A 95 -14.14 12.62 1.82
CA ARG A 95 -14.93 12.46 3.05
C ARG A 95 -15.44 11.04 3.22
N GLU A 96 -15.95 10.44 2.14
CA GLU A 96 -16.56 9.12 2.14
C GLU A 96 -15.54 8.03 2.50
N ILE A 97 -14.36 8.07 1.89
CA ILE A 97 -13.27 7.14 2.19
C ILE A 97 -12.80 7.35 3.62
N GLY A 98 -12.63 8.59 4.07
CA GLY A 98 -12.21 8.90 5.43
C GLY A 98 -13.20 8.40 6.50
N ILE A 99 -14.50 8.55 6.29
CA ILE A 99 -15.53 8.07 7.23
C ILE A 99 -15.53 6.54 7.28
N VAL A 100 -15.54 5.87 6.11
CA VAL A 100 -15.54 4.39 6.06
C VAL A 100 -14.26 3.83 6.66
N LYS A 101 -13.11 4.43 6.37
CA LYS A 101 -11.81 4.10 6.97
C LYS A 101 -11.87 4.19 8.50
N GLY A 102 -12.39 5.31 9.04
CA GLY A 102 -12.53 5.51 10.48
C GLY A 102 -13.37 4.41 11.14
N ILE A 103 -14.51 4.04 10.54
CA ILE A 103 -15.37 2.97 11.08
C ILE A 103 -14.65 1.61 11.02
N ILE A 104 -13.99 1.28 9.90
CA ILE A 104 -13.23 0.03 9.76
C ILE A 104 -12.15 -0.10 10.82
N TYR A 105 -11.44 0.99 11.12
CA TYR A 105 -10.39 0.98 12.15
C TYR A 105 -10.93 0.88 13.56
N SER A 106 -12.00 1.65 13.89
CA SER A 106 -12.60 1.62 15.24
C SER A 106 -13.23 0.28 15.56
N GLU A 107 -13.96 -0.30 14.61
CA GLU A 107 -14.69 -1.56 14.79
C GLU A 107 -13.85 -2.81 14.43
N ARG A 108 -12.64 -2.61 13.92
CA ARG A 108 -11.74 -3.69 13.47
C ARG A 108 -12.44 -4.71 12.54
N THR A 109 -13.35 -4.25 11.68
CA THR A 109 -14.16 -5.13 10.84
C THR A 109 -14.37 -4.58 9.43
N TYR A 110 -14.58 -5.50 8.49
CA TYR A 110 -15.07 -5.23 7.13
C TYR A 110 -16.56 -5.62 6.98
N ASP A 111 -17.24 -5.88 8.09
CA ASP A 111 -18.66 -6.26 8.04
C ASP A 111 -19.51 -5.07 7.60
N MET A 112 -20.21 -5.26 6.47
CA MET A 112 -21.07 -4.24 5.90
C MET A 112 -22.25 -3.87 6.80
N SER A 113 -22.75 -4.81 7.62
CA SER A 113 -23.88 -4.55 8.52
C SER A 113 -23.47 -3.56 9.61
N VAL A 114 -22.32 -3.78 10.23
CA VAL A 114 -21.74 -2.90 11.27
C VAL A 114 -21.45 -1.51 10.68
N ILE A 115 -20.78 -1.46 9.52
CA ILE A 115 -20.43 -0.18 8.88
C ILE A 115 -21.69 0.62 8.51
N VAL A 116 -22.71 -0.03 7.96
CA VAL A 116 -23.96 0.63 7.57
C VAL A 116 -24.76 1.09 8.80
N GLU A 117 -24.77 0.35 9.90
CA GLU A 117 -25.39 0.81 11.15
C GLU A 117 -24.76 2.09 11.70
N HIS A 118 -23.43 2.18 11.71
CA HIS A 118 -22.72 3.41 12.09
C HIS A 118 -23.10 4.59 11.19
N LEU A 119 -23.23 4.35 9.89
CA LEU A 119 -23.60 5.39 8.93
C LEU A 119 -25.04 5.85 9.09
N ILE A 120 -26.00 4.94 9.34
CA ILE A 120 -27.40 5.28 9.59
C ILE A 120 -27.54 6.10 10.87
N LYS A 121 -26.86 5.72 11.94
CA LYS A 121 -26.83 6.51 13.19
C LYS A 121 -26.33 7.93 12.98
N LYS A 122 -25.33 8.11 12.12
CA LYS A 122 -24.72 9.40 11.83
C LYS A 122 -25.50 10.24 10.81
N TYR A 123 -26.23 9.59 9.91
CA TYR A 123 -26.95 10.22 8.79
C TYR A 123 -28.32 9.56 8.63
N PRO A 124 -29.28 9.84 9.56
CA PRO A 124 -30.58 9.16 9.59
C PRO A 124 -31.47 9.44 8.37
N ASP A 125 -31.24 10.56 7.69
CA ASP A 125 -32.04 10.95 6.51
C ASP A 125 -31.68 10.19 5.23
N ILE A 126 -30.65 9.33 5.28
CA ILE A 126 -30.19 8.57 4.11
C ILE A 126 -30.66 7.13 4.22
N GLU A 127 -31.34 6.65 3.17
CA GLU A 127 -31.81 5.27 3.11
C GLU A 127 -30.67 4.25 3.16
N LYS A 128 -30.87 3.16 3.91
CA LYS A 128 -29.93 2.04 4.06
C LYS A 128 -29.45 1.47 2.72
N SER A 129 -30.35 1.36 1.75
CA SER A 129 -30.06 0.87 0.39
C SER A 129 -28.99 1.71 -0.32
N ASN A 130 -29.04 3.03 -0.15
CA ASN A 130 -28.09 3.96 -0.71
C ASN A 130 -26.71 3.81 -0.08
N PHE A 131 -26.61 3.68 1.25
CA PHE A 131 -25.34 3.40 1.91
C PHE A 131 -24.71 2.10 1.40
N ILE A 132 -25.49 1.02 1.32
CA ILE A 132 -24.97 -0.26 0.81
C ILE A 132 -24.38 -0.09 -0.59
N ARG A 133 -25.06 0.63 -1.48
CA ARG A 133 -24.61 0.85 -2.85
C ARG A 133 -23.33 1.70 -2.93
N TRP A 134 -23.21 2.74 -2.09
CA TRP A 134 -22.09 3.68 -2.16
C TRP A 134 -20.87 3.20 -1.38
N VAL A 135 -21.06 2.48 -0.29
CA VAL A 135 -20.01 2.09 0.65
C VAL A 135 -19.39 0.73 0.32
N ARG A 136 -20.18 -0.20 -0.23
CA ARG A 136 -19.69 -1.55 -0.58
C ARG A 136 -18.43 -1.55 -1.43
N PRO A 137 -18.31 -0.72 -2.50
CA PRO A 137 -17.08 -0.68 -3.29
C PRO A 137 -15.87 -0.19 -2.49
N ILE A 138 -16.06 0.77 -1.58
CA ILE A 138 -15.01 1.30 -0.71
C ILE A 138 -14.57 0.22 0.30
N VAL A 139 -15.51 -0.44 0.96
CA VAL A 139 -15.21 -1.54 1.90
C VAL A 139 -14.50 -2.69 1.20
N ASN A 140 -14.95 -3.05 -0.01
CA ASN A 140 -14.26 -4.07 -0.81
C ASN A 140 -12.81 -3.67 -1.13
N LEU A 141 -12.57 -2.40 -1.41
CA LEU A 141 -11.22 -1.89 -1.67
C LEU A 141 -10.32 -2.01 -0.42
N PHE A 142 -10.82 -1.64 0.76
CA PHE A 142 -10.12 -1.85 2.03
C PHE A 142 -9.87 -3.33 2.34
N LYS A 143 -10.84 -4.19 2.01
CA LYS A 143 -10.70 -5.65 2.16
C LYS A 143 -9.67 -6.25 1.20
N ILE A 144 -9.61 -5.76 -0.05
CA ILE A 144 -8.63 -6.18 -1.05
C ILE A 144 -7.21 -5.80 -0.62
N THR A 145 -7.03 -4.60 -0.07
CA THR A 145 -5.75 -4.09 0.42
C THR A 145 -5.37 -4.62 1.79
N ASP A 146 -6.33 -5.27 2.48
CA ASP A 146 -6.15 -5.89 3.78
C ASP A 146 -5.60 -4.93 4.85
N ILE A 147 -6.19 -3.73 4.89
CA ILE A 147 -5.69 -2.61 5.70
C ILE A 147 -5.65 -2.94 7.20
N LEU A 148 -6.60 -3.75 7.72
CA LEU A 148 -6.64 -4.12 9.14
C LEU A 148 -5.50 -5.08 9.56
N ASN A 149 -4.95 -5.83 8.60
CA ASN A 149 -3.84 -6.74 8.86
C ASN A 149 -2.49 -6.11 8.52
N ARG A 150 -2.48 -4.86 8.04
CA ARG A 150 -1.25 -4.14 7.73
C ARG A 150 -0.37 -3.97 8.95
N ASP A 151 -0.94 -3.49 10.05
CA ASP A 151 -0.21 -3.30 11.32
C ASP A 151 0.34 -4.64 11.83
N LYS A 152 -0.45 -5.73 11.70
CA LYS A 152 0.03 -7.07 12.01
C LYS A 152 1.15 -7.54 11.09
N LYS A 153 1.06 -7.25 9.77
CA LYS A 153 2.14 -7.57 8.82
C LYS A 153 3.38 -6.72 9.05
N ILE A 154 3.21 -5.44 9.36
CA ILE A 154 4.32 -4.55 9.71
C ILE A 154 5.00 -5.05 10.99
N SER A 155 4.23 -5.37 12.05
CA SER A 155 4.78 -5.91 13.30
C SER A 155 5.47 -7.27 13.10
N ILE A 156 4.89 -8.16 12.29
CA ILE A 156 5.54 -9.44 11.92
C ILE A 156 6.84 -9.17 11.14
N SER A 157 6.83 -8.20 10.25
CA SER A 157 8.01 -7.83 9.47
C SER A 157 9.10 -7.18 10.34
N GLU A 158 8.73 -6.31 11.27
CA GLU A 158 9.64 -5.68 12.24
C GLU A 158 10.28 -6.73 13.14
N LYS A 159 9.47 -7.60 13.72
CA LYS A 159 9.94 -8.73 14.51
C LYS A 159 10.90 -9.62 13.71
N LYS A 160 10.58 -9.88 12.45
CA LYS A 160 11.40 -10.73 11.59
C LYS A 160 12.74 -10.10 11.24
N LEU A 161 12.77 -8.79 10.95
CA LEU A 161 14.03 -8.07 10.76
C LEU A 161 14.87 -8.12 12.04
N GLN A 162 14.25 -7.88 13.18
CA GLN A 162 14.91 -7.92 14.47
C GLN A 162 15.51 -9.31 14.77
N GLU A 163 14.77 -10.39 14.53
CA GLU A 163 15.25 -11.77 14.66
C GLU A 163 16.44 -12.05 13.75
N VAL A 164 16.35 -11.68 12.47
CA VAL A 164 17.42 -11.86 11.49
C VAL A 164 18.66 -11.01 11.86
N TYR A 165 18.44 -9.75 12.23
CA TYR A 165 19.50 -8.88 12.65
C TYR A 165 20.24 -9.44 13.87
N LEU A 166 19.52 -9.86 14.94
CA LEU A 166 20.12 -10.42 16.14
C LEU A 166 20.81 -11.77 15.90
N LYS A 167 20.31 -12.57 14.96
CA LYS A 167 20.99 -13.79 14.52
C LYS A 167 22.36 -13.49 13.91
N LEU A 168 22.49 -12.40 13.17
CA LEU A 168 23.74 -12.00 12.49
C LEU A 168 24.66 -11.18 13.42
N ALA A 169 24.09 -10.27 14.19
CA ALA A 169 24.80 -9.31 15.03
C ALA A 169 25.08 -9.80 16.45
N SER A 170 24.32 -10.79 16.94
CA SER A 170 24.31 -11.30 18.33
C SER A 170 23.80 -10.30 19.38
N LYS A 171 23.82 -9.01 19.13
CA LYS A 171 23.27 -7.94 19.98
C LYS A 171 22.94 -6.67 19.19
N TYR A 172 22.15 -5.78 19.79
CA TYR A 172 21.90 -4.46 19.20
C TYR A 172 23.15 -3.59 19.16
N GLY A 173 23.16 -2.60 18.28
CA GLY A 173 24.25 -1.65 18.12
C GLY A 173 25.41 -2.14 17.26
N ILE A 174 25.37 -3.35 16.73
CA ILE A 174 26.38 -3.89 15.81
C ILE A 174 25.98 -3.59 14.37
N THR A 175 26.96 -3.18 13.56
CA THR A 175 26.75 -2.94 12.13
C THR A 175 26.73 -4.25 11.35
N VAL A 176 25.67 -4.51 10.58
CA VAL A 176 25.47 -5.72 9.77
C VAL A 176 25.32 -5.35 8.29
N ALA A 177 25.91 -6.12 7.40
CA ALA A 177 25.78 -5.91 5.96
C ALA A 177 24.32 -6.15 5.50
N LEU A 178 23.75 -5.22 4.73
CA LEU A 178 22.40 -5.35 4.17
C LEU A 178 22.25 -6.61 3.31
N GLY A 179 23.32 -7.00 2.60
CA GLY A 179 23.32 -8.22 1.80
C GLY A 179 23.16 -9.50 2.60
N GLU A 180 23.69 -9.56 3.83
CA GLU A 180 23.48 -10.72 4.72
C GLU A 180 22.06 -10.75 5.24
N ILE A 181 21.49 -9.60 5.59
CA ILE A 181 20.08 -9.50 6.00
C ILE A 181 19.15 -9.91 4.85
N ASP A 182 19.39 -9.40 3.63
CA ASP A 182 18.60 -9.75 2.44
C ASP A 182 18.63 -11.27 2.17
N LYS A 183 19.80 -11.87 2.27
CA LYS A 183 20.01 -13.31 2.10
C LYS A 183 19.25 -14.15 3.14
N GLU A 184 19.30 -13.77 4.41
CA GLU A 184 18.59 -14.48 5.48
C GLU A 184 17.07 -14.27 5.39
N LEU A 185 16.60 -13.07 5.06
CA LEU A 185 15.18 -12.81 4.83
C LEU A 185 14.65 -13.64 3.66
N LYS A 186 15.37 -13.72 2.54
CA LYS A 186 15.00 -14.52 1.37
C LYS A 186 15.01 -16.03 1.61
N ARG A 187 15.79 -16.53 2.59
CA ARG A 187 15.70 -17.93 3.05
C ARG A 187 14.41 -18.25 3.76
N ILE A 188 13.81 -17.25 4.43
CA ILE A 188 12.55 -17.40 5.15
C ILE A 188 11.38 -17.30 4.17
N ASP A 189 11.38 -16.28 3.33
CA ASP A 189 10.42 -16.08 2.26
C ASP A 189 11.09 -15.33 1.10
N TYR A 190 11.17 -15.99 -0.06
CA TYR A 190 11.81 -15.43 -1.26
C TYR A 190 11.14 -14.15 -1.77
N SER A 191 9.90 -13.88 -1.35
CA SER A 191 9.18 -12.65 -1.70
C SER A 191 9.64 -11.40 -0.93
N TYR A 192 10.46 -11.55 0.11
CA TYR A 192 10.97 -10.40 0.86
C TYR A 192 11.95 -9.58 0.02
N ASP A 193 11.69 -8.28 -0.05
CA ASP A 193 12.59 -7.27 -0.60
C ASP A 193 13.09 -6.39 0.56
N VAL A 194 14.36 -6.49 0.87
CA VAL A 194 14.98 -5.77 1.99
C VAL A 194 14.86 -4.26 1.84
N VAL A 195 14.91 -3.74 0.60
CA VAL A 195 14.79 -2.30 0.33
C VAL A 195 13.39 -1.82 0.65
N ASP A 196 12.37 -2.43 0.03
CA ASP A 196 10.96 -2.09 0.29
C ASP A 196 10.60 -2.20 1.78
N PHE A 197 11.25 -3.14 2.47
CA PHE A 197 11.03 -3.39 3.89
C PHE A 197 11.61 -2.27 4.75
N ILE A 198 12.87 -1.89 4.52
CA ILE A 198 13.54 -0.82 5.27
C ILE A 198 12.90 0.53 4.96
N GLU A 199 12.56 0.83 3.71
CA GLU A 199 11.87 2.08 3.35
C GLU A 199 10.55 2.23 4.12
N ARG A 200 9.77 1.14 4.26
CA ARG A 200 8.55 1.15 5.07
C ARG A 200 8.80 1.39 6.56
N LEU A 201 9.84 0.79 7.12
CA LEU A 201 10.23 1.04 8.53
C LEU A 201 10.64 2.49 8.75
N LEU A 202 11.40 3.07 7.83
CA LEU A 202 11.85 4.46 7.92
C LEU A 202 10.69 5.48 7.76
N CYS A 203 9.57 5.07 7.16
CA CYS A 203 8.34 5.87 7.13
C CYS A 203 7.63 5.93 8.49
N ASN A 204 7.94 5.03 9.43
CA ASN A 204 7.41 5.07 10.79
C ASN A 204 8.31 5.95 11.66
N PRO A 205 7.82 7.08 12.21
CA PRO A 205 8.62 7.99 13.02
C PRO A 205 9.30 7.30 14.20
N ASN A 206 8.62 6.37 14.86
CA ASN A 206 9.16 5.64 16.03
C ASN A 206 10.30 4.69 15.68
N MET A 207 10.34 4.20 14.42
CA MET A 207 11.38 3.28 13.95
C MET A 207 12.58 3.99 13.35
N LYS A 208 12.37 5.17 12.76
CA LYS A 208 13.42 5.94 12.11
C LYS A 208 14.62 6.23 13.02
N PHE A 209 14.37 6.48 14.30
CA PHE A 209 15.44 6.76 15.28
C PHE A 209 16.18 5.51 15.76
N LYS A 210 15.58 4.34 15.61
CA LYS A 210 16.13 3.05 16.03
C LYS A 210 17.01 2.41 14.96
N ILE A 211 16.86 2.84 13.69
CA ILE A 211 17.61 2.30 12.54
C ILE A 211 18.59 3.34 12.04
N GLU A 212 19.82 2.93 11.83
CA GLU A 212 20.89 3.71 11.22
C GLU A 212 21.39 2.97 9.97
N LEU A 213 21.31 3.64 8.81
CA LEU A 213 21.84 3.12 7.55
C LEU A 213 23.22 3.72 7.30
N LEU A 214 24.15 2.88 6.85
CA LEU A 214 25.54 3.26 6.70
C LEU A 214 26.04 2.90 5.29
N MET A 215 26.82 3.80 4.70
CA MET A 215 27.60 3.55 3.51
C MET A 215 29.05 3.35 3.93
N LEU A 216 29.52 2.11 4.00
CA LEU A 216 30.92 1.80 4.25
C LEU A 216 31.69 1.68 2.94
N PRO A 217 32.94 2.12 2.88
CA PRO A 217 33.77 2.04 1.67
C PRO A 217 33.96 0.59 1.21
N ASN A 218 33.93 0.36 -0.12
CA ASN A 218 34.09 -0.99 -0.69
C ASN A 218 35.38 -1.70 -0.32
N TRP A 219 36.46 -0.95 -0.05
CA TRP A 219 37.74 -1.52 0.41
C TRP A 219 37.68 -2.09 1.83
N ALA A 220 36.72 -1.64 2.63
CA ALA A 220 36.48 -2.16 3.98
C ALA A 220 35.53 -3.37 4.02
N THR A 221 34.69 -3.52 2.98
CA THR A 221 33.68 -4.56 2.94
C THR A 221 33.34 -4.90 1.48
N ASN A 222 33.37 -6.18 1.09
CA ASN A 222 32.85 -6.64 -0.21
C ASN A 222 31.30 -6.65 -0.24
N SER A 223 30.66 -5.64 0.34
CA SER A 223 29.21 -5.61 0.53
C SER A 223 28.53 -4.91 -0.63
N ARG A 224 27.48 -5.54 -1.14
CA ARG A 224 26.61 -4.94 -2.18
C ARG A 224 25.92 -3.70 -1.63
N ALA A 225 25.90 -2.60 -2.41
CA ALA A 225 25.15 -1.40 -2.10
C ALA A 225 23.66 -1.56 -2.51
N TYR A 226 22.78 -1.03 -1.69
CA TYR A 226 21.32 -0.96 -1.90
C TYR A 226 20.91 0.49 -1.99
N VAL A 227 19.95 0.79 -2.87
CA VAL A 227 19.37 2.14 -2.98
C VAL A 227 18.12 2.19 -2.11
N ILE A 228 18.14 3.02 -1.07
CA ILE A 228 17.06 3.22 -0.10
C ILE A 228 16.79 4.72 -0.06
N ASN A 229 15.56 5.16 -0.31
CA ASN A 229 15.18 6.57 -0.38
C ASN A 229 16.11 7.42 -1.28
N LYS A 230 16.53 6.85 -2.44
CA LYS A 230 17.42 7.46 -3.45
C LYS A 230 18.89 7.61 -3.02
N GLU A 231 19.30 7.09 -1.89
CA GLU A 231 20.66 7.08 -1.40
C GLU A 231 21.24 5.67 -1.36
N TYR A 232 22.58 5.54 -1.39
CA TYR A 232 23.25 4.24 -1.39
C TYR A 232 23.67 3.84 0.01
N TYR A 233 23.35 2.60 0.41
CA TYR A 233 23.73 2.04 1.70
C TYR A 233 24.23 0.61 1.55
N THR A 234 25.21 0.23 2.37
CA THR A 234 25.79 -1.12 2.40
C THR A 234 25.46 -1.86 3.69
N HIS A 235 25.21 -1.13 4.79
CA HIS A 235 25.04 -1.68 6.13
C HIS A 235 23.88 -1.05 6.87
N ILE A 236 23.40 -1.79 7.87
CA ILE A 236 22.37 -1.35 8.80
C ILE A 236 22.85 -1.60 10.24
N LYS A 237 22.44 -0.71 11.13
CA LYS A 237 22.63 -0.85 12.56
C LYS A 237 21.28 -0.58 13.25
N ILE A 238 20.81 -1.53 14.05
CA ILE A 238 19.63 -1.38 14.89
C ILE A 238 20.13 -1.08 16.31
N LYS A 239 19.74 0.09 16.84
CA LYS A 239 20.29 0.62 18.10
C LYS A 239 19.70 -0.08 19.33
N ASP A 240 18.41 -0.42 19.27
CA ASP A 240 17.66 -1.12 20.34
C ASP A 240 16.50 -1.93 19.74
N GLY A 241 15.67 -2.56 20.56
CA GLY A 241 14.53 -3.32 20.10
C GLY A 241 13.55 -2.48 19.26
N LEU A 242 13.15 -3.03 18.11
CA LEU A 242 12.18 -2.38 17.21
C LEU A 242 10.76 -2.44 17.75
N LEU A 243 10.45 -3.46 18.53
CA LEU A 243 9.19 -3.66 19.23
C LEU A 243 9.42 -3.36 20.70
N GLU A 244 8.74 -2.38 21.25
CA GLU A 244 8.49 -2.36 22.68
C GLU A 244 7.57 -3.54 22.98
N VAL A 245 8.01 -4.44 23.82
CA VAL A 245 7.16 -5.51 24.35
C VAL A 245 6.05 -4.78 25.10
N MET A 246 4.88 -4.65 24.49
CA MET A 246 3.67 -4.39 25.24
C MET A 246 3.33 -5.72 25.93
N ASP A 247 4.01 -5.98 27.07
CA ASP A 247 3.53 -6.91 28.07
C ASP A 247 2.35 -6.22 28.77
N GLU A 248 1.13 -6.60 28.35
CA GLU A 248 -0.08 -6.62 29.17
C GLU A 248 -1.04 -7.67 28.64
#